data_69b1378a6ce4c2995bb62a0dcc07b5f0
#
_entry.id   69b1378a6ce4c2995bb62a0dcc07b5f0
#
_cell.length_a   1.000
_cell.length_b   1.000
_cell.length_c   1.000
_cell.angle_alpha   90.00
_cell.angle_beta   90.00
_cell.angle_gamma   90.00
#
_symmetry.space_group_name_H-M   'P 1'
#
loop_
_entity.id
_entity.type
_entity.pdbx_description
1 polymer ?
#
loop_
_entity_poly.entity_id
_entity_poly.type
_entity_poly.pdbx_seq_one_letter_code
_entity_poly.pdbx_strand_id
1 'polypeptide(L)'
;MGFPFFYTFGGSMLYRSIYSSPLGKILILFHEGTLLGLYFEGQEEFNVLIKNEEVKNFDDGKDFEIKDKNLRCESLGHDKNKVSGEKICDDKFLGDTKKWLDLYFSGVEPNFTPKLKLEGTEFRRDVWKILLEIPYGETLTYKDIAEKLMASGKYERMSSQAVGGAVGHNPISIIIPCHRVVGTSGSLTGYAGGLHRKVRLLELEGIYAFKF
;
A
#
# COMPACT_ATOMS: atom_id res chain seq x y z
N MET A 1 0.07 -18.10 -16.00
CA MET A 1 0.18 -16.71 -16.46
C MET A 1 1.21 -16.06 -15.56
N GLY A 2 2.34 -15.63 -16.14
CA GLY A 2 3.51 -15.20 -15.36
C GLY A 2 3.25 -13.90 -14.63
N PHE A 3 3.73 -13.82 -13.39
CA PHE A 3 3.81 -12.59 -12.61
C PHE A 3 4.63 -11.55 -13.38
N PRO A 4 4.09 -10.35 -13.68
CA PRO A 4 4.82 -9.36 -14.46
C PRO A 4 5.72 -8.45 -13.62
N PHE A 5 6.07 -8.82 -12.40
CA PHE A 5 6.95 -7.99 -11.57
C PHE A 5 8.02 -8.85 -10.88
N PHE A 6 9.11 -9.06 -11.58
CA PHE A 6 10.38 -9.29 -10.92
C PHE A 6 10.75 -7.98 -10.23
N TYR A 7 10.69 -7.94 -8.89
CA TYR A 7 11.34 -6.89 -8.10
C TYR A 7 12.86 -7.05 -8.23
N THR A 8 13.40 -6.75 -9.41
CA THR A 8 14.85 -6.67 -9.62
C THR A 8 15.29 -5.28 -9.21
N PHE A 9 15.54 -5.11 -7.93
CA PHE A 9 16.16 -3.91 -7.39
C PHE A 9 17.68 -3.96 -7.52
N GLY A 10 18.23 -4.16 -8.71
CA GLY A 10 19.65 -3.97 -8.97
C GLY A 10 20.63 -4.51 -7.91
N GLY A 11 20.32 -5.68 -7.30
CA GLY A 11 21.10 -6.27 -6.21
C GLY A 11 20.75 -5.77 -4.81
N SER A 12 19.76 -4.90 -4.64
CA SER A 12 19.31 -4.40 -3.33
C SER A 12 18.37 -5.37 -2.63
N MET A 13 18.46 -5.46 -1.31
CA MET A 13 17.74 -6.43 -0.49
C MET A 13 16.31 -5.96 -0.20
N LEU A 14 15.32 -6.81 -0.46
CA LEU A 14 13.92 -6.59 -0.07
C LEU A 14 13.65 -7.16 1.31
N TYR A 15 12.83 -6.45 2.08
CA TYR A 15 12.40 -6.86 3.40
C TYR A 15 10.88 -7.03 3.47
N ARG A 16 10.46 -7.99 4.29
CA ARG A 16 9.05 -8.18 4.64
C ARG A 16 8.89 -8.28 6.15
N SER A 17 7.76 -7.79 6.64
CA SER A 17 7.28 -7.96 8.00
C SER A 17 5.81 -8.31 8.00
N ILE A 18 5.33 -9.00 9.03
CA ILE A 18 3.93 -9.35 9.20
C ILE A 18 3.32 -8.45 10.27
N TYR A 19 2.21 -7.82 9.95
CA TYR A 19 1.39 -7.07 10.86
C TYR A 19 0.08 -7.81 11.12
N SER A 20 -0.29 -7.97 12.39
CA SER A 20 -1.56 -8.60 12.78
C SER A 20 -2.64 -7.53 12.93
N SER A 21 -3.59 -7.50 12.00
CA SER A 21 -4.71 -6.56 12.03
C SER A 21 -6.01 -7.23 12.49
N PRO A 22 -7.05 -6.45 12.88
CA PRO A 22 -8.39 -6.99 13.12
C PRO A 22 -9.03 -7.69 11.91
N LEU A 23 -8.50 -7.46 10.70
CA LEU A 23 -8.98 -8.05 9.44
C LEU A 23 -8.10 -9.17 8.92
N GLY A 24 -7.18 -9.68 9.76
CA GLY A 24 -6.22 -10.73 9.42
C GLY A 24 -4.80 -10.21 9.25
N LYS A 25 -3.89 -11.09 8.85
CA LYS A 25 -2.48 -10.74 8.68
C LYS A 25 -2.28 -9.88 7.43
N ILE A 26 -1.36 -8.92 7.56
CA ILE A 26 -0.93 -8.04 6.47
C ILE A 26 0.58 -8.21 6.30
N LEU A 27 1.02 -8.50 5.09
CA LEU A 27 2.43 -8.48 4.72
C LEU A 27 2.81 -7.06 4.32
N ILE A 28 3.81 -6.52 4.97
CA ILE A 28 4.45 -5.24 4.66
C ILE A 28 5.71 -5.55 3.87
N LEU A 29 5.79 -5.13 2.61
CA LEU A 29 6.97 -5.25 1.75
C LEU A 29 7.63 -3.89 1.62
N PHE A 30 8.93 -3.79 1.91
CA PHE A 30 9.64 -2.51 1.90
C PHE A 30 11.12 -2.66 1.55
N HIS A 31 11.74 -1.55 1.22
CA HIS A 31 13.14 -1.42 0.87
C HIS A 31 13.61 0.02 1.09
N GLU A 32 14.74 0.21 1.75
CA GLU A 32 15.36 1.52 2.00
C GLU A 32 14.35 2.58 2.48
N GLY A 33 13.61 2.26 3.53
CA GLY A 33 12.62 3.17 4.11
C GLY A 33 11.48 3.56 3.18
N THR A 34 11.12 2.69 2.24
CA THR A 34 10.06 2.94 1.25
C THR A 34 9.13 1.74 1.15
N LEU A 35 7.82 1.96 1.24
CA LEU A 35 6.80 0.94 1.12
C LEU A 35 6.59 0.58 -0.36
N LEU A 36 6.65 -0.70 -0.65
CA LEU A 36 6.48 -1.28 -1.97
C LEU A 36 5.18 -2.08 -2.08
N GLY A 37 4.74 -2.68 -0.97
CA GLY A 37 3.56 -3.52 -0.93
C GLY A 37 2.93 -3.62 0.45
N LEU A 38 1.61 -3.74 0.45
CA LEU A 38 0.81 -4.01 1.63
C LEU A 38 -0.32 -4.96 1.23
N TYR A 39 -0.21 -6.23 1.60
CA TYR A 39 -1.07 -7.29 1.12
C TYR A 39 -1.73 -8.04 2.26
N PHE A 40 -3.03 -8.22 2.20
CA PHE A 40 -3.75 -9.08 3.13
C PHE A 40 -3.45 -10.57 2.86
N GLU A 41 -3.46 -11.36 3.91
CA GLU A 41 -3.43 -12.82 3.76
C GLU A 41 -4.58 -13.30 2.88
N GLY A 42 -4.29 -14.31 2.02
CA GLY A 42 -5.21 -14.80 1.01
C GLY A 42 -5.09 -14.11 -0.35
N GLN A 43 -4.42 -12.95 -0.45
CA GLN A 43 -4.02 -12.40 -1.74
C GLN A 43 -2.89 -13.24 -2.36
N GLU A 44 -2.85 -13.30 -3.69
CA GLU A 44 -1.84 -14.08 -4.39
C GLU A 44 -0.43 -13.57 -4.08
N GLU A 45 -0.24 -12.26 -4.07
CA GLU A 45 1.03 -11.62 -3.75
C GLU A 45 1.51 -11.94 -2.33
N PHE A 46 0.62 -11.96 -1.35
CA PHE A 46 0.95 -12.39 0.01
C PHE A 46 1.53 -13.82 0.01
N ASN A 47 0.82 -14.75 -0.67
CA ASN A 47 1.20 -16.16 -0.68
C ASN A 47 2.53 -16.41 -1.40
N VAL A 48 2.84 -15.62 -2.43
CA VAL A 48 4.11 -15.70 -3.15
C VAL A 48 5.24 -15.08 -2.33
N LEU A 49 5.04 -13.86 -1.83
CA LEU A 49 6.07 -13.13 -1.10
C LEU A 49 6.46 -13.77 0.23
N ILE A 50 5.48 -14.40 0.92
CA ILE A 50 5.79 -15.10 2.18
C ILE A 50 6.71 -16.32 2.00
N LYS A 51 6.71 -16.93 0.82
CA LYS A 51 7.53 -18.09 0.46
C LYS A 51 8.81 -17.73 -0.28
N ASN A 52 8.95 -16.49 -0.72
CA ASN A 52 10.12 -16.07 -1.51
C ASN A 52 11.35 -15.92 -0.59
N GLU A 53 12.37 -16.75 -0.81
CA GLU A 53 13.63 -16.75 -0.04
C GLU A 53 14.51 -15.53 -0.33
N GLU A 54 14.33 -14.87 -1.47
CA GLU A 54 15.06 -13.65 -1.80
C GLU A 54 14.57 -12.43 -0.99
N VAL A 55 13.34 -12.50 -0.44
CA VAL A 55 12.79 -11.47 0.43
C VAL A 55 13.11 -11.81 1.88
N LYS A 56 13.92 -10.99 2.55
CA LYS A 56 14.34 -11.22 3.93
C LYS A 56 13.24 -10.89 4.92
N ASN A 57 13.09 -11.75 5.93
CA ASN A 57 12.26 -11.41 7.08
C ASN A 57 12.94 -10.29 7.87
N PHE A 58 12.20 -9.24 8.14
CA PHE A 58 12.62 -8.17 9.02
C PHE A 58 11.97 -8.41 10.38
N ASP A 59 12.81 -8.84 11.33
CA ASP A 59 12.35 -9.19 12.68
C ASP A 59 12.56 -7.97 13.58
N ASP A 60 11.46 -7.38 14.02
CA ASP A 60 11.41 -6.28 14.98
C ASP A 60 11.48 -6.79 16.44
N GLY A 61 11.79 -8.08 16.62
CA GLY A 61 11.83 -8.77 17.91
C GLY A 61 13.07 -8.53 18.77
N LYS A 62 13.89 -7.52 18.50
CA LYS A 62 14.93 -7.02 19.42
C LYS A 62 14.76 -5.53 19.59
N ASP A 63 14.42 -5.12 20.81
CA ASP A 63 14.48 -3.74 21.29
C ASP A 63 15.80 -3.08 20.87
N PHE A 64 15.80 -2.41 19.72
CA PHE A 64 16.90 -1.58 19.32
C PHE A 64 16.66 -0.18 19.87
N GLU A 65 17.23 0.08 21.05
CA GLU A 65 17.28 1.43 21.62
C GLU A 65 17.98 2.36 20.61
N ILE A 66 17.20 3.16 19.90
CA ILE A 66 17.74 4.23 19.05
C ILE A 66 18.35 5.28 20.00
N LYS A 67 19.64 5.17 20.24
CA LYS A 67 20.39 6.12 21.11
C LYS A 67 20.63 7.48 20.44
N ASP A 68 20.34 7.63 19.15
CA ASP A 68 20.57 8.88 18.42
C ASP A 68 19.29 9.42 17.78
N LYS A 69 18.72 10.47 18.40
CA LYS A 69 17.51 11.16 17.95
C LYS A 69 17.74 12.05 16.72
N ASN A 70 18.96 12.15 16.21
CA ASN A 70 19.34 13.09 15.15
C ASN A 70 19.70 12.44 13.81
N LEU A 71 19.54 11.10 13.65
CA LEU A 71 19.82 10.46 12.37
C LEU A 71 18.72 10.82 11.35
N ARG A 72 19.01 11.78 10.51
CA ARG A 72 18.25 12.03 9.28
C ARG A 72 18.60 10.95 8.27
N CYS A 73 17.58 10.34 7.65
CA CYS A 73 17.75 9.50 6.47
C CYS A 73 18.07 10.39 5.25
N GLU A 74 19.24 10.99 5.23
CA GLU A 74 19.77 11.67 4.05
C GLU A 74 20.73 10.70 3.35
N SER A 75 20.65 10.64 2.02
CA SER A 75 21.47 9.80 1.15
C SER A 75 22.96 9.98 1.45
N LEU A 76 23.51 9.10 2.26
CA LEU A 76 24.95 9.07 2.52
C LEU A 76 25.66 8.37 1.35
N GLY A 77 26.68 9.07 0.84
CA GLY A 77 27.54 8.59 -0.24
C GLY A 77 28.26 7.27 0.06
N HIS A 78 28.81 6.67 -0.97
CA HIS A 78 29.51 5.38 -0.99
C HIS A 78 30.58 5.26 0.12
N ASP A 79 30.22 4.71 1.28
CA ASP A 79 31.18 4.34 2.31
C ASP A 79 30.83 2.94 2.90
N LYS A 80 31.87 2.18 3.25
CA LYS A 80 31.78 0.76 3.67
C LYS A 80 31.05 0.52 5.01
N ASN A 81 30.56 1.56 5.68
CA ASN A 81 29.73 1.50 6.90
C ASN A 81 28.20 1.55 6.63
N LYS A 82 27.79 1.40 5.38
CA LYS A 82 26.42 1.58 4.87
C LYS A 82 25.38 0.62 5.51
N VAL A 83 25.80 -0.59 5.90
CA VAL A 83 24.88 -1.64 6.39
C VAL A 83 24.15 -1.24 7.68
N SER A 84 24.78 -0.48 8.58
CA SER A 84 24.17 -0.05 9.84
C SER A 84 23.17 1.09 9.65
N GLY A 85 23.43 2.01 8.73
CA GLY A 85 22.55 3.16 8.46
C GLY A 85 21.26 2.76 7.72
N GLU A 86 21.34 1.84 6.75
CA GLU A 86 20.20 1.31 6.03
C GLU A 86 19.24 0.58 6.97
N LYS A 87 19.77 -0.24 7.89
CA LYS A 87 18.97 -0.97 8.86
C LYS A 87 18.22 -0.04 9.83
N ILE A 88 18.86 1.03 10.31
CA ILE A 88 18.22 2.02 11.20
C ILE A 88 17.08 2.75 10.46
N CYS A 89 17.25 3.08 9.17
CA CYS A 89 16.19 3.66 8.34
C CYS A 89 14.99 2.73 8.21
N ASP A 90 15.25 1.44 7.97
CA ASP A 90 14.20 0.43 7.78
C ASP A 90 13.45 0.14 9.10
N ASP A 91 14.14 0.08 10.25
CA ASP A 91 13.52 -0.08 11.58
C ASP A 91 12.55 1.07 11.87
N LYS A 92 13.00 2.32 11.70
CA LYS A 92 12.15 3.50 11.90
C LYS A 92 10.97 3.50 10.92
N PHE A 93 11.23 3.22 9.65
CA PHE A 93 10.21 3.18 8.62
C PHE A 93 9.12 2.13 8.92
N LEU A 94 9.53 0.92 9.32
CA LEU A 94 8.60 -0.14 9.69
C LEU A 94 7.76 0.25 10.92
N GLY A 95 8.40 0.87 11.93
CA GLY A 95 7.71 1.40 13.10
C GLY A 95 6.68 2.46 12.73
N ASP A 96 7.03 3.42 11.88
CA ASP A 96 6.10 4.44 11.40
C ASP A 96 4.95 3.81 10.58
N THR A 97 5.23 2.82 9.74
CA THR A 97 4.20 2.12 8.95
C THR A 97 3.23 1.35 9.86
N LYS A 98 3.75 0.65 10.88
CA LYS A 98 2.91 -0.05 11.87
C LYS A 98 2.06 0.93 12.67
N LYS A 99 2.64 2.05 13.12
CA LYS A 99 1.91 3.12 13.82
C LYS A 99 0.80 3.70 12.95
N TRP A 100 1.04 3.87 11.64
CA TRP A 100 0.00 4.29 10.69
C TRP A 100 -1.16 3.30 10.69
N LEU A 101 -0.86 1.99 10.62
CA LEU A 101 -1.88 0.93 10.64
C LEU A 101 -2.62 0.87 11.98
N ASP A 102 -1.92 1.04 13.11
CA ASP A 102 -2.53 1.07 14.45
C ASP A 102 -3.53 2.22 14.57
N LEU A 103 -3.17 3.43 14.13
CA LEU A 103 -4.08 4.57 14.09
C LEU A 103 -5.29 4.28 13.21
N TYR A 104 -5.04 3.81 11.97
CA TYR A 104 -6.12 3.50 11.03
C TYR A 104 -7.10 2.47 11.59
N PHE A 105 -6.62 1.35 12.11
CA PHE A 105 -7.48 0.30 12.69
C PHE A 105 -8.12 0.68 14.03
N SER A 106 -7.66 1.74 14.68
CA SER A 106 -8.36 2.34 15.83
C SER A 106 -9.50 3.30 15.42
N GLY A 107 -9.74 3.49 14.11
CA GLY A 107 -10.74 4.41 13.58
C GLY A 107 -10.29 5.87 13.57
N VAL A 108 -8.99 6.11 13.68
CA VAL A 108 -8.40 7.46 13.62
C VAL A 108 -7.72 7.64 12.26
N GLU A 109 -8.08 8.70 11.54
CA GLU A 109 -7.40 9.05 10.31
C GLU A 109 -5.94 9.41 10.59
N PRO A 110 -4.96 8.67 10.02
CA PRO A 110 -3.56 9.02 10.20
C PRO A 110 -3.22 10.33 9.49
N ASN A 111 -2.54 11.25 10.19
CA ASN A 111 -2.15 12.57 9.68
C ASN A 111 -0.80 12.58 8.92
N PHE A 112 -0.26 11.42 8.58
CA PHE A 112 0.96 11.24 7.80
C PHE A 112 0.80 10.06 6.87
N THR A 113 1.62 10.01 5.81
CA THR A 113 1.68 8.87 4.89
C THR A 113 3.12 8.36 4.82
N PRO A 114 3.38 7.06 5.01
CA PRO A 114 4.70 6.48 4.77
C PRO A 114 5.18 6.77 3.35
N LYS A 115 6.49 6.80 3.14
CA LYS A 115 7.04 6.96 1.80
C LYS A 115 6.66 5.76 0.93
N LEU A 116 5.99 6.02 -0.20
CA LEU A 116 5.49 5.00 -1.11
C LEU A 116 6.30 4.98 -2.41
N LYS A 117 6.48 3.80 -2.99
CA LYS A 117 6.94 3.63 -4.37
C LYS A 117 5.86 2.93 -5.18
N LEU A 118 5.32 3.63 -6.15
CA LEU A 118 4.26 3.13 -7.02
C LEU A 118 4.90 2.47 -8.26
N GLU A 119 5.03 1.15 -8.21
CA GLU A 119 5.55 0.37 -9.34
C GLU A 119 4.40 -0.19 -10.18
N GLY A 120 4.39 0.14 -11.47
CA GLY A 120 3.35 -0.26 -12.39
C GLY A 120 3.40 0.51 -13.70
N THR A 121 2.51 0.20 -14.60
CA THR A 121 2.35 0.97 -15.84
C THR A 121 1.98 2.42 -15.51
N GLU A 122 2.28 3.33 -16.42
CA GLU A 122 1.93 4.75 -16.24
C GLU A 122 0.44 4.93 -15.93
N PHE A 123 -0.42 4.26 -16.67
CA PHE A 123 -1.85 4.27 -16.45
C PHE A 123 -2.24 3.83 -15.02
N ARG A 124 -1.68 2.71 -14.52
CA ARG A 124 -1.94 2.26 -13.15
C ARG A 124 -1.49 3.27 -12.12
N ARG A 125 -0.30 3.85 -12.31
CA ARG A 125 0.21 4.88 -11.39
C ARG A 125 -0.68 6.12 -11.36
N ASP A 126 -1.21 6.55 -12.51
CA ASP A 126 -2.11 7.71 -12.57
C ASP A 126 -3.45 7.40 -11.86
N VAL A 127 -3.99 6.19 -12.04
CA VAL A 127 -5.16 5.75 -11.24
C VAL A 127 -4.85 5.78 -9.75
N TRP A 128 -3.73 5.18 -9.30
CA TRP A 128 -3.39 5.12 -7.88
C TRP A 128 -3.14 6.49 -7.25
N LYS A 129 -2.64 7.46 -8.01
CA LYS A 129 -2.55 8.86 -7.54
C LYS A 129 -3.93 9.44 -7.24
N ILE A 130 -4.91 9.20 -8.12
CA ILE A 130 -6.29 9.64 -7.87
C ILE A 130 -6.87 8.93 -6.62
N LEU A 131 -6.54 7.64 -6.41
CA LEU A 131 -6.99 6.96 -5.20
C LEU A 131 -6.45 7.61 -3.94
N LEU A 132 -5.19 8.04 -3.92
CA LEU A 132 -4.58 8.72 -2.78
C LEU A 132 -5.23 10.07 -2.44
N GLU A 133 -5.97 10.67 -3.39
CA GLU A 133 -6.70 11.91 -3.19
C GLU A 133 -8.09 11.72 -2.57
N ILE A 134 -8.58 10.46 -2.47
CA ILE A 134 -9.90 10.18 -1.90
C ILE A 134 -9.81 10.35 -0.38
N PRO A 135 -10.54 11.31 0.22
CA PRO A 135 -10.49 11.55 1.65
C PRO A 135 -10.97 10.34 2.48
N TYR A 136 -10.57 10.29 3.74
CA TYR A 136 -11.10 9.36 4.71
C TYR A 136 -12.62 9.58 4.88
N GLY A 137 -13.39 8.50 4.86
CA GLY A 137 -14.85 8.58 4.97
C GLY A 137 -15.57 8.95 3.67
N GLU A 138 -14.86 9.06 2.54
CA GLU A 138 -15.46 9.35 1.24
C GLU A 138 -15.24 8.22 0.22
N THR A 139 -16.08 8.20 -0.82
CA THR A 139 -15.96 7.21 -1.90
C THR A 139 -15.99 7.90 -3.26
N LEU A 140 -15.33 7.29 -4.24
CA LEU A 140 -15.47 7.60 -5.66
C LEU A 140 -16.00 6.38 -6.41
N THR A 141 -16.73 6.62 -7.50
CA THR A 141 -17.07 5.54 -8.43
C THR A 141 -15.94 5.31 -9.45
N TYR A 142 -15.90 4.13 -10.06
CA TYR A 142 -14.99 3.88 -11.18
C TYR A 142 -15.21 4.87 -12.33
N LYS A 143 -16.42 5.38 -12.49
CA LYS A 143 -16.77 6.39 -13.48
C LYS A 143 -16.15 7.74 -13.14
N ASP A 144 -16.24 8.18 -11.89
CA ASP A 144 -15.64 9.45 -11.44
C ASP A 144 -14.11 9.45 -11.66
N ILE A 145 -13.46 8.33 -11.39
CA ILE A 145 -12.02 8.17 -11.66
C ILE A 145 -11.72 8.24 -13.16
N ALA A 146 -12.55 7.59 -14.00
CA ALA A 146 -12.40 7.67 -15.45
C ALA A 146 -12.55 9.10 -15.96
N GLU A 147 -13.53 9.86 -15.44
CA GLU A 147 -13.76 11.27 -15.76
C GLU A 147 -12.58 12.16 -15.33
N LYS A 148 -12.04 11.95 -14.13
CA LYS A 148 -10.83 12.66 -13.65
C LYS A 148 -9.61 12.41 -14.56
N LEU A 149 -9.40 11.16 -15.01
CA LEU A 149 -8.33 10.80 -15.93
C LEU A 149 -8.49 11.51 -17.29
N MET A 150 -9.70 11.55 -17.84
CA MET A 150 -9.97 12.27 -19.10
C MET A 150 -9.80 13.77 -18.93
N ALA A 151 -10.24 14.34 -17.81
CA ALA A 151 -10.09 15.77 -17.51
C ALA A 151 -8.62 16.21 -17.40
N SER A 152 -7.69 15.29 -17.12
CA SER A 152 -6.25 15.59 -17.14
C SER A 152 -5.69 15.88 -18.54
N GLY A 153 -6.46 15.62 -19.60
CA GLY A 153 -6.04 15.78 -21.00
C GLY A 153 -5.08 14.71 -21.50
N LYS A 154 -4.67 13.77 -20.66
CA LYS A 154 -3.74 12.70 -21.00
C LYS A 154 -4.44 11.50 -21.66
N TYR A 155 -5.73 11.32 -21.39
CA TYR A 155 -6.52 10.19 -21.84
C TYR A 155 -7.77 10.70 -22.57
N GLU A 156 -7.89 10.45 -23.87
CA GLU A 156 -9.04 10.89 -24.68
C GLU A 156 -10.33 10.11 -24.32
N ARG A 157 -10.18 8.83 -24.02
CA ARG A 157 -11.28 7.92 -23.64
C ARG A 157 -10.85 7.01 -22.52
N MET A 158 -11.72 6.84 -21.53
CA MET A 158 -11.47 5.94 -20.41
C MET A 158 -12.74 5.18 -20.03
N SER A 159 -12.62 3.86 -19.87
CA SER A 159 -13.72 3.03 -19.40
C SER A 159 -13.60 2.73 -17.91
N SER A 160 -14.73 2.63 -17.22
CA SER A 160 -14.77 2.17 -15.81
C SER A 160 -14.18 0.77 -15.64
N GLN A 161 -14.25 -0.09 -16.68
CA GLN A 161 -13.64 -1.41 -16.64
C GLN A 161 -12.11 -1.34 -16.64
N ALA A 162 -11.50 -0.49 -17.46
CA ALA A 162 -10.04 -0.29 -17.45
C ALA A 162 -9.57 0.27 -16.11
N VAL A 163 -10.29 1.26 -15.56
CA VAL A 163 -10.04 1.78 -14.20
C VAL A 163 -10.16 0.67 -13.16
N GLY A 164 -11.21 -0.16 -13.22
CA GLY A 164 -11.39 -1.29 -12.30
C GLY A 164 -10.23 -2.27 -12.34
N GLY A 165 -9.68 -2.55 -13.52
CA GLY A 165 -8.47 -3.35 -13.66
C GLY A 165 -7.27 -2.72 -12.95
N ALA A 166 -7.04 -1.40 -13.11
CA ALA A 166 -5.95 -0.69 -12.44
C ALA A 166 -6.13 -0.63 -10.92
N VAL A 167 -7.36 -0.38 -10.44
CA VAL A 167 -7.72 -0.39 -9.01
C VAL A 167 -7.46 -1.77 -8.39
N GLY A 168 -7.82 -2.86 -9.10
CA GLY A 168 -7.60 -4.23 -8.63
C GLY A 168 -6.12 -4.64 -8.54
N HIS A 169 -5.23 -3.95 -9.24
CA HIS A 169 -3.79 -4.19 -9.18
C HIS A 169 -3.04 -3.26 -8.20
N ASN A 170 -3.76 -2.62 -7.28
CA ASN A 170 -3.15 -1.80 -6.26
C ASN A 170 -2.19 -2.63 -5.38
N PRO A 171 -0.89 -2.31 -5.33
CA PRO A 171 0.07 -3.07 -4.55
C PRO A 171 0.07 -2.71 -3.06
N ILE A 172 -0.50 -1.58 -2.68
CA ILE A 172 -0.43 -1.05 -1.30
C ILE A 172 -1.86 -0.88 -0.76
N SER A 173 -2.45 -1.99 -0.32
CA SER A 173 -3.80 -1.99 0.24
C SER A 173 -3.92 -1.01 1.42
N ILE A 174 -5.09 -0.47 1.67
CA ILE A 174 -5.46 0.46 2.73
C ILE A 174 -4.86 1.85 2.52
N ILE A 175 -3.55 2.01 2.49
CA ILE A 175 -2.87 3.31 2.34
C ILE A 175 -3.19 3.93 0.97
N ILE A 176 -3.15 3.13 -0.11
CA ILE A 176 -3.80 3.52 -1.36
C ILE A 176 -5.23 2.97 -1.29
N PRO A 177 -6.22 3.83 -1.06
CA PRO A 177 -7.54 3.40 -0.58
C PRO A 177 -8.45 2.86 -1.69
N CYS A 178 -8.04 1.77 -2.34
CA CYS A 178 -8.85 1.13 -3.38
C CYS A 178 -10.18 0.57 -2.84
N HIS A 179 -10.32 0.38 -1.52
CA HIS A 179 -11.58 0.03 -0.87
C HIS A 179 -12.61 1.17 -0.94
N ARG A 180 -12.19 2.45 -1.07
CA ARG A 180 -13.08 3.61 -1.24
C ARG A 180 -13.65 3.73 -2.66
N VAL A 181 -13.26 2.84 -3.60
CA VAL A 181 -13.83 2.83 -4.94
C VAL A 181 -15.02 1.89 -5.00
N VAL A 182 -16.18 2.42 -5.41
CA VAL A 182 -17.44 1.70 -5.48
C VAL A 182 -18.02 1.71 -6.89
N GLY A 183 -18.96 0.83 -7.18
CA GLY A 183 -19.74 0.89 -8.41
C GLY A 183 -20.76 2.01 -8.38
N THR A 184 -21.42 2.24 -9.52
CA THR A 184 -22.54 3.19 -9.62
C THR A 184 -23.60 2.87 -8.57
N SER A 185 -24.18 3.91 -7.97
CA SER A 185 -25.19 3.78 -6.91
C SER A 185 -24.68 3.12 -5.61
N GLY A 186 -23.36 3.15 -5.36
CA GLY A 186 -22.76 2.61 -4.14
C GLY A 186 -22.65 1.08 -4.12
N SER A 187 -22.75 0.41 -5.28
CA SER A 187 -22.60 -1.04 -5.34
C SER A 187 -21.17 -1.47 -4.99
N LEU A 188 -21.03 -2.46 -4.12
CA LEU A 188 -19.76 -3.05 -3.79
C LEU A 188 -19.36 -4.05 -4.86
N THR A 189 -18.33 -3.71 -5.59
CA THR A 189 -17.66 -4.58 -6.55
C THR A 189 -16.34 -5.08 -5.98
N GLY A 190 -15.68 -6.01 -6.67
CA GLY A 190 -14.50 -6.74 -6.22
C GLY A 190 -13.44 -5.92 -5.45
N TYR A 191 -12.75 -6.60 -4.57
CA TYR A 191 -11.61 -6.09 -3.81
C TYR A 191 -10.56 -7.19 -3.72
N ALA A 192 -9.31 -6.89 -4.02
CA ALA A 192 -8.24 -7.89 -4.00
C ALA A 192 -8.08 -8.58 -2.64
N GLY A 193 -8.29 -7.84 -1.55
CA GLY A 193 -8.29 -8.38 -0.19
C GLY A 193 -9.57 -9.10 0.22
N GLY A 194 -10.55 -9.25 -0.69
CA GLY A 194 -11.86 -9.87 -0.40
C GLY A 194 -12.93 -8.85 0.02
N LEU A 195 -14.15 -9.06 -0.48
CA LEU A 195 -15.25 -8.10 -0.29
C LEU A 195 -15.61 -7.86 1.18
N HIS A 196 -15.50 -8.89 2.02
CA HIS A 196 -15.74 -8.77 3.47
C HIS A 196 -14.81 -7.74 4.12
N ARG A 197 -13.53 -7.69 3.73
CA ARG A 197 -12.58 -6.68 4.21
C ARG A 197 -12.92 -5.29 3.70
N LYS A 198 -13.34 -5.16 2.45
CA LYS A 198 -13.78 -3.88 1.90
C LYS A 198 -14.92 -3.29 2.71
N VAL A 199 -15.93 -4.09 3.02
CA VAL A 199 -17.06 -3.67 3.88
C VAL A 199 -16.55 -3.17 5.23
N ARG A 200 -15.70 -3.96 5.90
CA ARG A 200 -15.20 -3.59 7.24
C ARG A 200 -14.31 -2.34 7.22
N LEU A 201 -13.53 -2.13 6.16
CA LEU A 201 -12.73 -0.91 5.99
C LEU A 201 -13.64 0.32 5.80
N LEU A 202 -14.68 0.21 4.96
CA LEU A 202 -15.66 1.28 4.77
C LEU A 202 -16.44 1.59 6.07
N GLU A 203 -16.88 0.56 6.79
CA GLU A 203 -17.54 0.73 8.10
C GLU A 203 -16.61 1.41 9.12
N LEU A 204 -15.32 1.05 9.15
CA LEU A 204 -14.33 1.67 10.02
C LEU A 204 -14.19 3.17 9.74
N GLU A 205 -14.34 3.55 8.46
CA GLU A 205 -14.32 4.94 8.01
C GLU A 205 -15.68 5.66 8.14
N GLY A 206 -16.68 5.01 8.75
CA GLY A 206 -18.02 5.59 8.97
C GLY A 206 -18.94 5.54 7.74
N ILE A 207 -18.57 4.78 6.71
CA ILE A 207 -19.38 4.63 5.50
C ILE A 207 -20.24 3.37 5.61
N TYR A 208 -21.56 3.54 5.63
CA TYR A 208 -22.53 2.45 5.74
C TYR A 208 -23.50 2.37 4.56
N ALA A 209 -23.48 3.36 3.68
CA ALA A 209 -24.37 3.47 2.53
C ALA A 209 -23.82 2.77 1.29
N PHE A 210 -23.80 1.44 1.30
CA PHE A 210 -23.41 0.62 0.15
C PHE A 210 -24.45 -0.48 -0.14
N LYS A 211 -24.42 -0.98 -1.38
CA LYS A 211 -25.32 -2.04 -1.87
C LYS A 211 -24.50 -3.27 -2.28
N PHE A 212 -25.07 -4.44 -2.03
CA PHE A 212 -24.52 -5.71 -2.49
C PHE A 212 -25.08 -6.11 -3.84
#